data_40c15104c7fe652170d4c930d326243a
#
_entry.id   40c15104c7fe652170d4c930d326243a
#
_cell.length_a   1.000
_cell.length_b   1.000
_cell.length_c   1.000
_cell.angle_alpha   90.00
_cell.angle_beta   90.00
_cell.angle_gamma   90.00
#
_symmetry.space_group_name_H-M   'P 1'
#
loop_
_entity.id
_entity.type
_entity.pdbx_description
1 polymer ?
#
loop_
_entity_poly.entity_id
_entity_poly.type
_entity_poly.pdbx_seq_one_letter_code
_entity_poly.pdbx_strand_id
1 'polypeptide(L)'
;VKLFANTTGSKDILLRLSALTDVPMIPGETLIFFDEVQECPEIVTAIKFLVEDGQYRYILSGSLLGVELKDIRSVPVGYLSILEMYPLDFREFCEANRVSQTVMDKLKECFEKKQPVDELIHEKMMELFRLYLIVGGMPAVVDAYIRTNNLKEVLRIQQGIVQLYYKDIAKYDKDNKLYLDEIF
;
A
#
# COMPACT_ATOMS: atom_id res chain seq x y z
N VAL A 1 -7.82 -19.34 -12.06
CA VAL A 1 -8.45 -19.27 -10.75
C VAL A 1 -9.90 -19.73 -10.86
N LYS A 2 -10.27 -20.88 -10.27
CA LYS A 2 -11.60 -21.51 -10.45
C LYS A 2 -12.74 -20.77 -9.72
N LEU A 3 -12.39 -19.83 -8.83
CA LEU A 3 -13.36 -19.14 -7.96
C LEU A 3 -14.38 -18.31 -8.77
N PHE A 4 -13.91 -17.60 -9.78
CA PHE A 4 -14.74 -16.71 -10.61
C PHE A 4 -15.15 -17.36 -11.96
N ALA A 5 -14.64 -18.54 -12.27
CA ALA A 5 -14.96 -19.23 -13.52
C ALA A 5 -16.40 -19.76 -13.52
N ASN A 6 -17.15 -19.48 -14.61
CA ASN A 6 -18.52 -19.97 -14.81
C ASN A 6 -19.47 -19.64 -13.66
N THR A 7 -19.33 -18.45 -13.05
CA THR A 7 -20.25 -17.98 -12.01
C THR A 7 -21.48 -17.33 -12.64
N THR A 8 -22.66 -17.59 -12.07
CA THR A 8 -23.93 -17.03 -12.54
C THR A 8 -24.33 -15.77 -11.76
N GLY A 9 -23.59 -15.40 -10.71
CA GLY A 9 -23.84 -14.19 -9.92
C GLY A 9 -23.11 -14.17 -8.59
N SER A 10 -23.42 -13.15 -7.76
CA SER A 10 -22.82 -12.93 -6.44
C SER A 10 -22.94 -14.14 -5.52
N LYS A 11 -24.11 -14.80 -5.49
CA LYS A 11 -24.39 -15.94 -4.61
C LYS A 11 -23.44 -17.11 -4.83
N ASP A 12 -23.13 -17.44 -6.08
CA ASP A 12 -22.20 -18.51 -6.41
C ASP A 12 -20.78 -18.18 -5.94
N ILE A 13 -20.36 -16.92 -6.14
CA ILE A 13 -19.04 -16.45 -5.70
C ILE A 13 -18.95 -16.51 -4.17
N LEU A 14 -19.95 -15.99 -3.47
CA LEU A 14 -19.97 -15.97 -2.01
C LEU A 14 -20.01 -17.38 -1.41
N LEU A 15 -20.78 -18.30 -2.03
CA LEU A 15 -20.78 -19.71 -1.61
C LEU A 15 -19.40 -20.34 -1.76
N ARG A 16 -18.71 -20.11 -2.88
CA ARG A 16 -17.35 -20.63 -3.11
C ARG A 16 -16.33 -20.00 -2.15
N LEU A 17 -16.45 -18.68 -1.87
CA LEU A 17 -15.61 -18.00 -0.89
C LEU A 17 -15.81 -18.60 0.50
N SER A 18 -17.06 -18.82 0.93
CA SER A 18 -17.34 -19.42 2.23
C SER A 18 -16.83 -20.85 2.37
N ALA A 19 -16.70 -21.59 1.26
CA ALA A 19 -16.14 -22.93 1.23
C ALA A 19 -14.59 -22.96 1.27
N LEU A 20 -13.94 -21.83 0.95
CA LEU A 20 -12.48 -21.71 0.92
C LEU A 20 -11.88 -21.05 2.16
N THR A 21 -12.72 -20.50 3.03
CA THR A 21 -12.27 -19.84 4.26
C THR A 21 -12.62 -20.68 5.48
N ASP A 22 -11.68 -20.76 6.43
CA ASP A 22 -11.90 -21.39 7.74
C ASP A 22 -12.62 -20.47 8.74
N VAL A 23 -12.89 -19.23 8.34
CA VAL A 23 -13.53 -18.21 9.18
C VAL A 23 -14.99 -18.03 8.73
N PRO A 24 -15.97 -18.01 9.64
CA PRO A 24 -17.37 -17.75 9.29
C PRO A 24 -17.53 -16.38 8.64
N MET A 25 -18.21 -16.34 7.52
CA MET A 25 -18.55 -15.09 6.83
C MET A 25 -19.89 -14.56 7.38
N ILE A 26 -19.85 -13.45 8.13
CA ILE A 26 -21.01 -12.86 8.79
C ILE A 26 -21.46 -11.63 7.98
N PRO A 27 -22.67 -11.64 7.38
CA PRO A 27 -23.19 -10.50 6.64
C PRO A 27 -23.21 -9.22 7.48
N GLY A 28 -22.75 -8.10 6.89
CA GLY A 28 -22.65 -6.79 7.55
C GLY A 28 -21.38 -6.59 8.41
N GLU A 29 -20.72 -7.67 8.85
CA GLU A 29 -19.54 -7.59 9.73
C GLU A 29 -18.25 -7.96 9.00
N THR A 30 -18.29 -8.96 8.12
CA THR A 30 -17.09 -9.47 7.43
C THR A 30 -16.61 -8.48 6.37
N LEU A 31 -15.30 -8.22 6.39
CA LEU A 31 -14.57 -7.53 5.33
C LEU A 31 -13.83 -8.58 4.50
N ILE A 32 -14.05 -8.57 3.18
CA ILE A 32 -13.37 -9.46 2.24
C ILE A 32 -12.25 -8.67 1.56
N PHE A 33 -11.03 -9.16 1.69
CA PHE A 33 -9.85 -8.55 1.10
C PHE A 33 -9.33 -9.43 -0.04
N PHE A 34 -9.33 -8.89 -1.26
CA PHE A 34 -8.72 -9.51 -2.43
C PHE A 34 -7.36 -8.88 -2.68
N ASP A 35 -6.32 -9.66 -2.48
CA ASP A 35 -4.94 -9.24 -2.69
C ASP A 35 -4.48 -9.61 -4.10
N GLU A 36 -3.61 -8.76 -4.69
CA GLU A 36 -3.01 -8.95 -6.01
C GLU A 36 -4.05 -9.24 -7.12
N VAL A 37 -5.08 -8.38 -7.20
CA VAL A 37 -6.22 -8.62 -8.12
C VAL A 37 -5.82 -8.62 -9.60
N GLN A 38 -4.65 -8.08 -9.98
CA GLN A 38 -4.12 -8.18 -11.33
C GLN A 38 -3.83 -9.64 -11.75
N GLU A 39 -3.57 -10.53 -10.78
CA GLU A 39 -3.42 -11.97 -11.07
C GLU A 39 -4.75 -12.65 -11.41
N CYS A 40 -5.89 -11.97 -11.18
CA CYS A 40 -7.23 -12.48 -11.46
C CYS A 40 -8.18 -11.35 -11.87
N PRO A 41 -8.10 -10.84 -13.12
CA PRO A 41 -8.91 -9.71 -13.60
C PRO A 41 -10.42 -9.94 -13.52
N GLU A 42 -10.86 -11.19 -13.45
CA GLU A 42 -12.27 -11.56 -13.28
C GLU A 42 -12.89 -11.01 -11.98
N ILE A 43 -12.05 -10.79 -10.94
CA ILE A 43 -12.48 -10.17 -9.67
C ILE A 43 -13.02 -8.77 -9.93
N VAL A 44 -12.34 -7.98 -10.76
CA VAL A 44 -12.71 -6.59 -11.05
C VAL A 44 -14.06 -6.54 -11.76
N THR A 45 -14.34 -7.51 -12.61
CA THR A 45 -15.66 -7.63 -13.25
C THR A 45 -16.75 -8.10 -12.28
N ALA A 46 -16.39 -9.01 -11.37
CA ALA A 46 -17.33 -9.59 -10.40
C ALA A 46 -17.67 -8.64 -9.26
N ILE A 47 -16.79 -7.69 -8.93
CA ILE A 47 -16.96 -6.80 -7.76
C ILE A 47 -18.26 -6.01 -7.81
N LYS A 48 -18.72 -5.62 -9.00
CA LYS A 48 -20.01 -4.94 -9.17
C LYS A 48 -21.14 -5.75 -8.55
N PHE A 49 -21.24 -7.03 -8.92
CA PHE A 49 -22.30 -7.91 -8.43
C PHE A 49 -22.19 -8.19 -6.93
N LEU A 50 -20.96 -8.26 -6.43
CA LEU A 50 -20.68 -8.47 -5.00
C LEU A 50 -21.08 -7.24 -4.17
N VAL A 51 -20.79 -6.03 -4.67
CA VAL A 51 -21.17 -4.78 -4.00
C VAL A 51 -22.67 -4.55 -4.07
N GLU A 52 -23.33 -4.85 -5.21
CA GLU A 52 -24.78 -4.75 -5.37
C GLU A 52 -25.55 -5.70 -4.44
N ASP A 53 -24.98 -6.88 -4.14
CA ASP A 53 -25.56 -7.83 -3.17
C ASP A 53 -25.59 -7.28 -1.73
N GLY A 54 -24.65 -6.38 -1.37
CA GLY A 54 -24.67 -5.57 -0.16
C GLY A 54 -24.39 -6.32 1.14
N GLN A 55 -24.08 -7.62 1.11
CA GLN A 55 -23.88 -8.42 2.33
C GLN A 55 -22.53 -8.17 2.98
N TYR A 56 -21.49 -7.84 2.21
CA TYR A 56 -20.11 -7.73 2.69
C TYR A 56 -19.46 -6.43 2.20
N ARG A 57 -18.35 -6.06 2.87
CA ARG A 57 -17.48 -4.98 2.43
C ARG A 57 -16.25 -5.58 1.77
N TYR A 58 -15.68 -4.86 0.79
CA TYR A 58 -14.59 -5.36 -0.04
C TYR A 58 -13.45 -4.35 -0.08
N ILE A 59 -12.23 -4.86 -0.03
CA ILE A 59 -11.01 -4.14 -0.35
C ILE A 59 -10.28 -4.95 -1.41
N LEU A 60 -9.74 -4.27 -2.41
CA LEU A 60 -8.91 -4.85 -3.46
C LEU A 60 -7.54 -4.19 -3.40
N SER A 61 -6.47 -4.97 -3.46
CA SER A 61 -5.12 -4.45 -3.64
C SER A 61 -4.51 -4.95 -4.94
N GLY A 62 -3.51 -4.21 -5.44
CA GLY A 62 -2.74 -4.62 -6.60
C GLY A 62 -1.70 -3.59 -6.99
N SER A 63 -0.52 -4.04 -7.36
CA SER A 63 0.65 -3.18 -7.61
C SER A 63 0.54 -2.32 -8.86
N LEU A 64 -0.29 -2.56 -9.81
CA LEU A 64 -0.44 -1.81 -11.06
C LEU A 64 -1.90 -1.51 -11.39
N LEU A 65 -2.76 -1.48 -10.37
CA LEU A 65 -4.20 -1.28 -10.54
C LEU A 65 -4.55 -0.10 -11.44
N GLY A 66 -3.79 1.01 -11.36
CA GLY A 66 -4.01 2.18 -12.21
C GLY A 66 -3.69 1.98 -13.70
N VAL A 67 -2.78 1.07 -14.03
CA VAL A 67 -2.35 0.78 -15.42
C VAL A 67 -3.20 -0.34 -16.00
N GLU A 68 -3.38 -1.43 -15.28
CA GLU A 68 -4.12 -2.60 -15.75
C GLU A 68 -5.63 -2.38 -15.78
N LEU A 69 -6.18 -1.50 -14.93
CA LEU A 69 -7.58 -1.10 -15.02
C LEU A 69 -7.92 -0.37 -16.33
N LYS A 70 -6.92 0.20 -17.04
CA LYS A 70 -7.12 0.79 -18.38
C LYS A 70 -7.44 -0.26 -19.44
N ASP A 71 -6.93 -1.46 -19.29
CA ASP A 71 -7.14 -2.58 -20.22
C ASP A 71 -8.39 -3.42 -19.86
N ILE A 72 -8.94 -3.24 -18.66
CA ILE A 72 -10.19 -3.90 -18.27
C ILE A 72 -11.36 -3.15 -18.91
N ARG A 73 -12.05 -3.83 -19.83
CA ARG A 73 -13.16 -3.31 -20.65
C ARG A 73 -14.32 -2.65 -19.89
N SER A 74 -14.39 -2.77 -18.56
CA SER A 74 -15.37 -2.08 -17.72
C SER A 74 -14.91 -2.02 -16.25
N VAL A 75 -14.21 -0.94 -15.90
CA VAL A 75 -14.16 -0.56 -14.47
C VAL A 75 -15.57 -0.15 -14.07
N PRO A 76 -16.19 -0.78 -13.07
CA PRO A 76 -17.54 -0.42 -12.66
C PRO A 76 -17.54 0.96 -12.01
N VAL A 77 -17.80 1.99 -12.80
CA VAL A 77 -17.89 3.37 -12.34
C VAL A 77 -18.96 3.47 -11.25
N GLY A 78 -18.60 4.05 -10.11
CA GLY A 78 -19.51 4.23 -8.97
C GLY A 78 -19.49 3.08 -7.93
N TYR A 79 -18.78 1.98 -8.18
CA TYR A 79 -18.67 0.85 -7.25
C TYR A 79 -17.31 0.76 -6.56
N LEU A 80 -16.30 1.47 -7.07
CA LEU A 80 -14.95 1.46 -6.55
C LEU A 80 -14.51 2.88 -6.17
N SER A 81 -13.87 3.00 -5.02
CA SER A 81 -13.10 4.16 -4.60
C SER A 81 -11.62 3.79 -4.59
N ILE A 82 -10.81 4.56 -5.31
CA ILE A 82 -9.37 4.30 -5.40
C ILE A 82 -8.67 5.07 -4.29
N LEU A 83 -7.87 4.35 -3.52
CA LEU A 83 -6.94 4.90 -2.52
C LEU A 83 -5.52 4.58 -2.95
N GLU A 84 -4.75 5.61 -3.24
CA GLU A 84 -3.34 5.46 -3.53
C GLU A 84 -2.54 5.32 -2.23
N MET A 85 -1.70 4.27 -2.15
CA MET A 85 -0.83 4.03 -1.01
C MET A 85 0.60 4.44 -1.36
N TYR A 86 1.13 5.36 -0.58
CA TYR A 86 2.51 5.85 -0.70
C TYR A 86 3.38 5.34 0.45
N PRO A 87 4.71 5.35 0.30
CA PRO A 87 5.60 5.22 1.45
C PRO A 87 5.30 6.27 2.51
N LEU A 88 5.64 5.98 3.77
CA LEU A 88 5.47 6.92 4.88
C LEU A 88 6.16 8.25 4.57
N ASP A 89 5.46 9.34 4.78
CA ASP A 89 6.04 10.66 4.70
C ASP A 89 6.84 11.01 5.96
N PHE A 90 7.48 12.19 5.97
CA PHE A 90 8.30 12.59 7.12
C PHE A 90 7.48 12.77 8.40
N ARG A 91 6.22 13.19 8.30
CA ARG A 91 5.33 13.33 9.44
C ARG A 91 5.03 11.95 10.04
N GLU A 92 4.63 11.01 9.21
CA GLU A 92 4.35 9.63 9.62
C GLU A 92 5.60 8.96 10.19
N PHE A 93 6.78 9.23 9.63
CA PHE A 93 8.06 8.80 10.18
C PHE A 93 8.33 9.38 11.57
N CYS A 94 8.02 10.67 11.79
CA CYS A 94 8.14 11.29 13.11
C CYS A 94 7.16 10.67 14.11
N GLU A 95 5.92 10.42 13.72
CA GLU A 95 4.91 9.75 14.54
C GLU A 95 5.39 8.34 14.95
N ALA A 96 5.91 7.56 14.00
CA ALA A 96 6.50 6.25 14.25
C ALA A 96 7.71 6.31 15.21
N ASN A 97 8.50 7.39 15.18
CA ASN A 97 9.59 7.67 16.11
C ASN A 97 9.11 8.35 17.41
N ARG A 98 7.80 8.34 17.70
CA ARG A 98 7.18 8.83 18.93
C ARG A 98 7.34 10.34 19.17
N VAL A 99 7.48 11.13 18.12
CA VAL A 99 7.34 12.59 18.23
C VAL A 99 5.90 12.90 18.61
N SER A 100 5.71 13.70 19.68
CA SER A 100 4.38 14.00 20.16
C SER A 100 3.60 14.89 19.18
N GLN A 101 2.29 14.69 19.13
CA GLN A 101 1.40 15.53 18.31
C GLN A 101 1.54 17.01 18.65
N THR A 102 1.77 17.35 19.92
CA THR A 102 1.98 18.74 20.39
C THR A 102 3.17 19.40 19.66
N VAL A 103 4.28 18.66 19.46
CA VAL A 103 5.44 19.16 18.70
C VAL A 103 5.06 19.37 17.24
N MET A 104 4.36 18.41 16.62
CA MET A 104 3.93 18.51 15.24
C MET A 104 2.97 19.70 15.03
N ASP A 105 2.03 19.92 15.93
CA ASP A 105 1.11 21.05 15.90
C ASP A 105 1.85 22.39 16.06
N LYS A 106 2.88 22.42 16.91
CA LYS A 106 3.72 23.63 17.08
C LYS A 106 4.52 23.96 15.84
N LEU A 107 5.09 22.96 15.17
CA LEU A 107 5.79 23.14 13.89
C LEU A 107 4.84 23.73 12.83
N LYS A 108 3.63 23.17 12.74
CA LYS A 108 2.61 23.65 11.81
C LYS A 108 2.21 25.10 12.12
N GLU A 109 1.96 25.42 13.40
CA GLU A 109 1.65 26.78 13.84
C GLU A 109 2.76 27.78 13.46
N CYS A 110 4.04 27.42 13.73
CA CYS A 110 5.19 28.25 13.37
C CYS A 110 5.28 28.48 11.86
N PHE A 111 5.04 27.46 11.06
CA PHE A 111 5.01 27.56 9.60
C PHE A 111 3.90 28.49 9.11
N GLU A 112 2.67 28.31 9.60
CA GLU A 112 1.51 29.12 9.22
C GLU A 112 1.69 30.59 9.61
N LYS A 113 2.26 30.85 10.80
CA LYS A 113 2.54 32.21 11.29
C LYS A 113 3.84 32.81 10.79
N LYS A 114 4.62 32.06 10.02
CA LYS A 114 5.97 32.46 9.52
C LYS A 114 6.89 32.90 10.69
N GLN A 115 6.84 32.16 11.78
CA GLN A 115 7.66 32.37 12.96
C GLN A 115 8.74 31.30 13.06
N PRO A 116 9.92 31.63 13.65
CA PRO A 116 10.94 30.64 13.88
C PRO A 116 10.47 29.56 14.87
N VAL A 117 10.93 28.35 14.65
CA VAL A 117 10.77 27.25 15.59
C VAL A 117 11.79 27.40 16.70
N ASP A 118 11.45 26.97 17.91
CA ASP A 118 12.39 26.83 19.01
C ASP A 118 13.64 26.03 18.59
N GLU A 119 14.82 26.50 18.98
CA GLU A 119 16.12 25.95 18.51
C GLU A 119 16.27 24.46 18.83
N LEU A 120 15.90 24.04 20.04
CA LEU A 120 15.98 22.64 20.46
C LEU A 120 15.05 21.74 19.65
N ILE A 121 13.83 22.22 19.38
CA ILE A 121 12.87 21.51 18.55
C ILE A 121 13.41 21.42 17.11
N HIS A 122 13.93 22.53 16.59
CA HIS A 122 14.51 22.56 15.24
C HIS A 122 15.66 21.57 15.08
N GLU A 123 16.63 21.56 15.99
CA GLU A 123 17.76 20.63 15.97
C GLU A 123 17.28 19.19 15.98
N LYS A 124 16.33 18.86 16.87
CA LYS A 124 15.78 17.49 16.95
C LYS A 124 15.07 17.07 15.68
N MET A 125 14.29 17.95 15.11
CA MET A 125 13.59 17.67 13.86
C MET A 125 14.55 17.52 12.68
N MET A 126 15.63 18.29 12.64
CA MET A 126 16.68 18.16 11.63
C MET A 126 17.46 16.84 11.75
N GLU A 127 17.70 16.35 12.97
CA GLU A 127 18.26 15.01 13.18
C GLU A 127 17.35 13.93 12.61
N LEU A 128 16.04 13.98 12.93
CA LEU A 128 15.06 13.04 12.42
C LEU A 128 14.91 13.14 10.90
N PHE A 129 14.98 14.34 10.34
CA PHE A 129 14.90 14.51 8.88
C PHE A 129 16.11 13.88 8.18
N ARG A 130 17.33 14.08 8.69
CA ARG A 130 18.53 13.41 8.15
C ARG A 130 18.40 11.90 8.24
N LEU A 131 17.85 11.41 9.34
CA LEU A 131 17.59 9.99 9.52
C LEU A 131 16.56 9.47 8.52
N TYR A 132 15.47 10.22 8.30
CA TYR A 132 14.46 9.90 7.30
C TYR A 132 15.04 9.82 5.89
N LEU A 133 15.97 10.70 5.53
CA LEU A 133 16.66 10.64 4.24
C LEU A 133 17.51 9.36 4.06
N ILE A 134 17.95 8.75 5.16
CA ILE A 134 18.71 7.49 5.13
C ILE A 134 17.77 6.28 5.15
N VAL A 135 16.80 6.28 6.06
CA VAL A 135 15.88 5.14 6.28
C VAL A 135 14.80 5.08 5.20
N GLY A 136 14.34 6.25 4.74
CA GLY A 136 13.22 6.36 3.80
C GLY A 136 11.86 6.08 4.45
N GLY A 137 10.84 6.01 3.61
CA GLY A 137 9.45 5.82 4.03
C GLY A 137 8.88 4.40 3.87
N MET A 138 9.67 3.42 3.43
CA MET A 138 9.17 2.05 3.27
C MET A 138 8.82 1.43 4.64
N PRO A 139 7.57 1.01 4.88
CA PRO A 139 7.12 0.58 6.21
C PRO A 139 7.99 -0.50 6.85
N ALA A 140 8.40 -1.52 6.08
CA ALA A 140 9.28 -2.59 6.58
C ALA A 140 10.65 -2.07 7.02
N VAL A 141 11.19 -1.05 6.34
CA VAL A 141 12.49 -0.43 6.67
C VAL A 141 12.36 0.42 7.93
N VAL A 142 11.29 1.23 8.02
CA VAL A 142 11.02 2.07 9.19
C VAL A 142 10.79 1.22 10.44
N ASP A 143 9.99 0.17 10.35
CA ASP A 143 9.75 -0.76 11.45
C ASP A 143 11.05 -1.44 11.93
N ALA A 144 11.88 -1.91 11.00
CA ALA A 144 13.17 -2.49 11.34
C ALA A 144 14.09 -1.48 12.06
N TYR A 145 14.13 -0.23 11.59
CA TYR A 145 14.90 0.82 12.25
C TYR A 145 14.40 1.06 13.68
N ILE A 146 13.08 1.24 13.87
CA ILE A 146 12.50 1.51 15.18
C ILE A 146 12.79 0.39 16.18
N ARG A 147 12.72 -0.88 15.72
CA ARG A 147 12.98 -2.04 16.59
C ARG A 147 14.44 -2.25 16.91
N THR A 148 15.34 -1.98 15.98
CA THR A 148 16.75 -2.38 16.12
C THR A 148 17.70 -1.21 16.32
N ASN A 149 17.31 0.01 15.97
CA ASN A 149 18.15 1.20 15.88
C ASN A 149 19.47 0.94 15.12
N ASN A 150 19.41 0.11 14.07
CA ASN A 150 20.57 -0.40 13.35
C ASN A 150 20.51 -0.10 11.85
N LEU A 151 21.31 0.86 11.39
CA LEU A 151 21.35 1.25 9.98
C LEU A 151 21.90 0.15 9.05
N LYS A 152 22.68 -0.81 9.54
CA LYS A 152 23.12 -1.94 8.72
C LYS A 152 21.95 -2.84 8.35
N GLU A 153 21.02 -3.05 9.28
CA GLU A 153 19.81 -3.81 9.04
C GLU A 153 18.88 -3.07 8.06
N VAL A 154 18.76 -1.74 8.21
CA VAL A 154 18.06 -0.87 7.27
C VAL A 154 18.58 -1.07 5.85
N LEU A 155 19.89 -0.93 5.64
CA LEU A 155 20.53 -1.11 4.33
C LEU A 155 20.28 -2.50 3.75
N ARG A 156 20.35 -3.55 4.57
CA ARG A 156 20.09 -4.92 4.16
C ARG A 156 18.66 -5.09 3.59
N ILE A 157 17.67 -4.51 4.27
CA ILE A 157 16.27 -4.58 3.83
C ILE A 157 16.07 -3.74 2.57
N GLN A 158 16.61 -2.52 2.50
CA GLN A 158 16.55 -1.67 1.31
C GLN A 158 17.12 -2.37 0.08
N GLN A 159 18.31 -2.98 0.21
CA GLN A 159 18.93 -3.76 -0.86
C GLN A 159 18.05 -4.95 -1.29
N GLY A 160 17.42 -5.62 -0.33
CA GLY A 160 16.46 -6.70 -0.62
C GLY A 160 15.26 -6.20 -1.43
N ILE A 161 14.69 -5.06 -1.07
CA ILE A 161 13.57 -4.44 -1.79
C ILE A 161 13.98 -4.07 -3.22
N VAL A 162 15.14 -3.41 -3.40
CA VAL A 162 15.66 -3.06 -4.72
C VAL A 162 15.86 -4.31 -5.58
N GLN A 163 16.44 -5.39 -5.02
CA GLN A 163 16.61 -6.65 -5.75
C GLN A 163 15.28 -7.28 -6.17
N LEU A 164 14.22 -7.15 -5.37
CA LEU A 164 12.89 -7.63 -5.75
C LEU A 164 12.32 -6.82 -6.90
N TYR A 165 12.45 -5.50 -6.88
CA TYR A 165 12.05 -4.63 -7.98
C TYR A 165 12.76 -5.00 -9.30
N TYR A 166 14.07 -5.23 -9.25
CA TYR A 166 14.81 -5.71 -10.44
C TYR A 166 14.25 -6.99 -11.03
N LYS A 167 13.89 -7.94 -10.16
CA LYS A 167 13.31 -9.22 -10.61
C LYS A 167 11.92 -9.04 -11.21
N ASP A 168 11.12 -8.14 -10.65
CA ASP A 168 9.76 -7.89 -11.15
C ASP A 168 9.78 -7.13 -12.46
N ILE A 169 10.59 -6.09 -12.59
CA ILE A 169 10.79 -5.37 -13.85
C ILE A 169 11.18 -6.33 -14.96
N ALA A 170 12.08 -7.27 -14.69
CA ALA A 170 12.51 -8.27 -15.67
C ALA A 170 11.39 -9.22 -16.13
N LYS A 171 10.28 -9.34 -15.40
CA LYS A 171 9.10 -10.12 -15.82
C LYS A 171 8.22 -9.36 -16.81
N TYR A 172 8.08 -8.04 -16.62
CA TYR A 172 7.13 -7.20 -17.35
C TYR A 172 7.70 -6.66 -18.67
N ASP A 173 9.01 -6.45 -18.77
CA ASP A 173 9.64 -5.89 -19.97
C ASP A 173 10.83 -6.72 -20.42
N LYS A 174 10.55 -7.76 -21.21
CA LYS A 174 11.58 -8.64 -21.78
C LYS A 174 12.40 -7.95 -22.89
N ASP A 175 11.81 -6.97 -23.56
CA ASP A 175 12.41 -6.33 -24.75
C ASP A 175 13.29 -5.13 -24.38
N ASN A 176 13.03 -4.46 -23.26
CA ASN A 176 13.76 -3.27 -22.80
C ASN A 176 14.64 -3.49 -21.55
N LYS A 177 14.91 -4.73 -21.20
CA LYS A 177 15.69 -5.11 -20.01
C LYS A 177 17.04 -4.39 -19.91
N LEU A 178 17.71 -4.15 -21.01
CA LEU A 178 19.00 -3.45 -21.08
C LEU A 178 18.90 -1.98 -20.68
N TYR A 179 17.79 -1.30 -21.00
CA TYR A 179 17.59 0.10 -20.62
C TYR A 179 17.24 0.26 -19.14
N LEU A 180 16.61 -0.73 -18.56
CA LEU A 180 16.24 -0.73 -17.14
C LEU A 180 17.46 -0.95 -16.24
N ASP A 181 18.43 -1.76 -16.67
CA ASP A 181 19.72 -1.96 -15.98
C ASP A 181 20.59 -0.69 -15.94
N GLU A 182 20.33 0.30 -16.83
CA GLU A 182 21.05 1.59 -16.85
C GLU A 182 20.41 2.65 -15.92
N ILE A 183 19.18 2.47 -15.47
CA ILE A 183 18.43 3.43 -14.64
C ILE A 183 18.69 3.20 -13.13
N PHE A 184 19.07 2.01 -12.73
CA PHE A 184 19.33 1.60 -11.35
C PHE A 184 20.80 1.24 -11.13
#